data_1e63eeb850e4f35295213f4a9dc51c78
#
_entry.id   1e63eeb850e4f35295213f4a9dc51c78
#
_cell.length_a   1.000
_cell.length_b   1.000
_cell.length_c   1.000
_cell.angle_alpha   90.00
_cell.angle_beta   90.00
_cell.angle_gamma   90.00
#
_symmetry.space_group_name_H-M   'P 1'
#
loop_
_entity.id
_entity.type
_entity.pdbx_description
1 polymer ?
#
loop_
_entity_poly.entity_id
_entity_poly.type
_entity_poly.pdbx_seq_one_letter_code
_entity_poly.pdbx_strand_id
1 'polypeptide(L)'
;MDQAAAFAWIKNKIKAFGGNEDNITLMGHGSGATSVCTHLTSKEWSRDSFHKAIVMSGTHLLYDNEHHTSIRPATYYSRAVDRVATAFACNRRPTSDLISCLRRVDAKLLVENTY
;
A
#
# COMPACT_ATOMS: atom_id res chain seq x y z
N MET A 1 3.82 1.71 -3.57
CA MET A 1 4.50 2.67 -4.46
C MET A 1 4.00 4.10 -4.25
N ASP A 2 2.71 4.38 -4.30
CA ASP A 2 2.16 5.74 -4.23
C ASP A 2 2.48 6.46 -2.91
N GLN A 3 2.40 5.78 -1.78
CA GLN A 3 2.79 6.34 -0.48
C GLN A 3 4.28 6.71 -0.44
N ALA A 4 5.15 5.88 -1.00
CA ALA A 4 6.58 6.20 -1.07
C ALA A 4 6.87 7.40 -1.99
N ALA A 5 6.14 7.52 -3.09
CA ALA A 5 6.21 8.70 -3.96
C ALA A 5 5.75 9.98 -3.24
N ALA A 6 4.69 9.88 -2.42
CA ALA A 6 4.21 10.99 -1.60
C ALA A 6 5.27 11.43 -0.57
N PHE A 7 5.95 10.48 0.08
CA PHE A 7 7.04 10.81 1.02
C PHE A 7 8.20 11.53 0.34
N ALA A 8 8.61 11.03 -0.83
CA ALA A 8 9.66 11.67 -1.62
C ALA A 8 9.26 13.11 -2.03
N TRP A 9 8.01 13.30 -2.44
CA TRP A 9 7.50 14.62 -2.77
C TRP A 9 7.53 15.57 -1.56
N ILE A 10 7.02 15.11 -0.39
CA ILE A 10 7.03 15.89 0.86
C ILE A 10 8.46 16.29 1.21
N LYS A 11 9.38 15.32 1.24
CA LYS A 11 10.78 15.58 1.58
C LYS A 11 11.40 16.66 0.69
N ASN A 12 11.11 16.62 -0.61
CA ASN A 12 11.66 17.56 -1.59
C ASN A 12 10.98 18.94 -1.57
N LYS A 13 9.76 19.05 -1.06
CA LYS A 13 8.97 20.29 -1.19
C LYS A 13 8.64 20.98 0.13
N ILE A 14 8.77 20.28 1.26
CA ILE A 14 8.25 20.77 2.55
C ILE A 14 8.91 22.07 3.00
N LYS A 15 10.13 22.35 2.60
CA LYS A 15 10.81 23.64 2.85
C LYS A 15 10.04 24.83 2.29
N ALA A 16 9.48 24.69 1.10
CA ALA A 16 8.70 25.76 0.47
C ALA A 16 7.42 26.11 1.25
N PHE A 17 6.98 25.21 2.14
CA PHE A 17 5.84 25.41 3.03
C PHE A 17 6.25 25.75 4.47
N GLY A 18 7.53 26.06 4.70
CA GLY A 18 8.05 26.39 6.02
C GLY A 18 8.31 25.18 6.92
N GLY A 19 8.24 23.95 6.39
CA GLY A 19 8.54 22.73 7.13
C GLY A 19 10.01 22.33 7.08
N ASN A 20 10.35 21.29 7.84
CA ASN A 20 11.69 20.75 7.93
C ASN A 20 11.74 19.32 7.39
N GLU A 21 12.49 19.10 6.33
CA GLU A 21 12.67 17.80 5.69
C GLU A 21 13.39 16.77 6.56
N ASP A 22 14.10 17.23 7.59
CA ASP A 22 14.79 16.38 8.55
C ASP A 22 13.97 16.12 9.83
N ASN A 23 12.70 16.53 9.84
CA ASN A 23 11.79 16.31 10.98
C ASN A 23 10.37 15.98 10.50
N ILE A 24 10.22 14.92 9.71
CA ILE A 24 8.95 14.44 9.20
C ILE A 24 8.39 13.37 10.14
N THR A 25 7.13 13.49 10.52
CA THR A 25 6.40 12.50 11.31
C THR A 25 5.28 11.89 10.48
N LEU A 26 5.26 10.56 10.37
CA LEU A 26 4.12 9.84 9.82
C LEU A 26 3.09 9.56 10.90
N MET A 27 1.81 9.76 10.56
CA MET A 27 0.72 9.42 11.46
C MET A 27 -0.32 8.59 10.70
N GLY A 28 -0.82 7.55 11.36
CA GLY A 28 -1.86 6.70 10.80
C GLY A 28 -2.81 6.15 11.87
N HIS A 29 -4.07 5.98 11.48
CA HIS A 29 -5.12 5.37 12.29
C HIS A 29 -5.72 4.17 11.53
N GLY A 30 -6.05 3.08 12.24
CA GLY A 30 -6.61 1.87 11.66
C GLY A 30 -5.71 1.29 10.56
N SER A 31 -6.21 1.15 9.34
CA SER A 31 -5.42 0.70 8.17
C SER A 31 -4.26 1.64 7.83
N GLY A 32 -4.41 2.94 8.10
CA GLY A 32 -3.32 3.90 8.00
C GLY A 32 -2.21 3.62 9.01
N ALA A 33 -2.56 3.20 10.23
CA ALA A 33 -1.59 2.77 11.23
C ALA A 33 -0.83 1.51 10.78
N THR A 34 -1.53 0.54 10.19
CA THR A 34 -0.90 -0.65 9.58
C THR A 34 0.06 -0.25 8.45
N SER A 35 -0.31 0.72 7.63
CA SER A 35 0.57 1.25 6.58
C SER A 35 1.84 1.89 7.16
N VAL A 36 1.72 2.71 8.22
CA VAL A 36 2.87 3.28 8.92
C VAL A 36 3.78 2.20 9.47
N CYS A 37 3.23 1.16 10.11
CA CYS A 37 4.00 0.02 10.59
C CYS A 37 4.73 -0.72 9.46
N THR A 38 4.08 -0.89 8.32
CA THR A 38 4.70 -1.49 7.13
C THR A 38 5.89 -0.67 6.65
N HIS A 39 5.78 0.66 6.64
CA HIS A 39 6.88 1.55 6.29
C HIS A 39 8.01 1.53 7.31
N LEU A 40 7.72 1.40 8.61
CA LEU A 40 8.74 1.25 9.66
C LEU A 40 9.61 -0.01 9.47
N THR A 41 9.01 -1.08 8.95
CA THR A 41 9.71 -2.36 8.72
C THR A 41 10.31 -2.49 7.32
N SER A 42 9.93 -1.63 6.39
CA SER A 42 10.42 -1.66 5.00
C SER A 42 11.77 -0.95 4.89
N LYS A 43 12.81 -1.72 4.59
CA LYS A 43 14.16 -1.18 4.35
C LYS A 43 14.31 -0.50 2.97
N GLU A 44 13.44 -0.84 2.04
CA GLU A 44 13.59 -0.51 0.62
C GLU A 44 12.80 0.74 0.23
N TRP A 45 11.63 0.96 0.82
CA TRP A 45 10.67 1.96 0.35
C TRP A 45 10.56 3.21 1.21
N SER A 46 11.07 3.19 2.42
CA SER A 46 10.88 4.28 3.38
C SER A 46 12.15 4.71 4.09
N ARG A 47 13.30 4.18 3.65
CA ARG A 47 14.59 4.59 4.22
C ARG A 47 14.77 6.10 4.08
N ASP A 48 15.03 6.75 5.20
CA ASP A 48 15.28 8.19 5.30
C ASP A 48 14.12 9.09 4.83
N SER A 49 12.90 8.55 4.70
CA SER A 49 11.74 9.32 4.24
C SER A 49 11.01 10.02 5.39
N PHE A 50 11.15 9.52 6.60
CA PHE A 50 10.54 10.09 7.81
C PHE A 50 11.39 9.76 9.04
N HIS A 51 11.13 10.47 10.14
CA HIS A 51 11.97 10.45 11.35
C HIS A 51 11.20 9.93 12.56
N LYS A 52 9.88 10.08 12.57
CA LYS A 52 9.00 9.71 13.68
C LYS A 52 7.71 9.09 13.15
N ALA A 53 7.05 8.29 13.99
CA ALA A 53 5.79 7.67 13.66
C ALA A 53 4.82 7.74 14.83
N ILE A 54 3.53 7.97 14.51
CA ILE A 54 2.40 7.89 15.42
C ILE A 54 1.45 6.85 14.86
N VAL A 55 1.23 5.79 15.63
CA VAL A 55 0.42 4.64 15.24
C VAL A 55 -0.78 4.54 16.16
N MET A 56 -1.98 4.66 15.61
CA MET A 56 -3.22 4.64 16.38
C MET A 56 -4.13 3.51 15.91
N SER A 57 -4.48 2.61 16.83
CA SER A 57 -5.49 1.54 16.60
C SER A 57 -5.20 0.70 15.34
N GLY A 58 -3.94 0.27 15.17
CA GLY A 58 -3.54 -0.63 14.09
C GLY A 58 -2.07 -0.99 14.18
N THR A 59 -1.75 -2.24 13.88
CA THR A 59 -0.38 -2.75 13.84
C THR A 59 -0.31 -3.92 12.87
N HIS A 60 0.86 -4.14 12.26
CA HIS A 60 1.12 -5.31 11.43
C HIS A 60 1.25 -6.61 12.25
N LEU A 61 1.37 -6.50 13.57
CA LEU A 61 1.47 -7.64 14.49
C LEU A 61 0.11 -8.24 14.89
N LEU A 62 -0.99 -7.56 14.55
CA LEU A 62 -2.31 -8.14 14.76
C LEU A 62 -2.53 -9.23 13.70
N TYR A 63 -2.01 -10.39 14.04
CA TYR A 63 -2.36 -11.66 13.44
C TYR A 63 -3.75 -12.05 13.96
N ASP A 64 -4.77 -11.35 13.53
CA ASP A 64 -6.10 -11.77 13.90
C ASP A 64 -6.88 -12.24 12.69
N ASN A 65 -7.53 -13.36 12.96
CA ASN A 65 -8.33 -14.16 12.06
C ASN A 65 -9.29 -13.32 11.21
N GLU A 66 -9.16 -13.45 9.92
CA GLU A 66 -10.16 -13.25 8.87
C GLU A 66 -10.72 -11.85 8.59
N HIS A 67 -10.70 -10.88 9.51
CA HIS A 67 -11.47 -9.64 9.30
C HIS A 67 -10.70 -8.31 9.39
N HIS A 68 -9.50 -8.26 9.88
CA HIS A 68 -8.77 -6.99 10.06
C HIS A 68 -7.35 -6.99 9.50
N THR A 69 -7.23 -6.48 8.29
CA THR A 69 -6.10 -5.69 7.75
C THR A 69 -4.67 -6.11 8.03
N SER A 70 -4.36 -7.36 8.09
CA SER A 70 -2.97 -7.78 8.17
C SER A 70 -2.44 -8.20 6.80
N ILE A 71 -1.14 -8.19 6.66
CA ILE A 71 -0.45 -8.75 5.51
C ILE A 71 -0.86 -10.22 5.37
N ARG A 72 -1.58 -10.53 4.30
CA ARG A 72 -2.08 -11.88 4.04
C ARG A 72 -0.98 -12.73 3.41
N PRO A 73 -1.01 -14.07 3.59
CA PRO A 73 -0.10 -14.98 2.89
C PRO A 73 -0.19 -14.80 1.36
N ALA A 74 0.91 -15.09 0.67
CA ALA A 74 0.98 -15.00 -0.80
C ALA A 74 -0.12 -15.82 -1.50
N THR A 75 -0.54 -16.95 -0.90
CA THR A 75 -1.64 -17.78 -1.40
C THR A 75 -2.99 -17.08 -1.43
N TYR A 76 -3.26 -16.19 -0.47
CA TYR A 76 -4.47 -15.37 -0.46
C TYR A 76 -4.49 -14.41 -1.66
N TYR A 77 -3.41 -13.67 -1.86
CA TYR A 77 -3.30 -12.74 -3.00
C TYR A 77 -3.35 -13.48 -4.34
N SER A 78 -2.76 -14.67 -4.42
CA SER A 78 -2.84 -15.51 -5.61
C SER A 78 -4.28 -15.81 -6.02
N ARG A 79 -5.12 -16.21 -5.06
CA ARG A 79 -6.55 -16.49 -5.33
C ARG A 79 -7.34 -15.23 -5.70
N ALA A 80 -7.04 -14.10 -5.07
CA ALA A 80 -7.67 -12.83 -5.42
C ALA A 80 -7.30 -12.41 -6.86
N VAL A 81 -6.03 -12.53 -7.23
CA VAL A 81 -5.54 -12.27 -8.59
C VAL A 81 -6.21 -13.17 -9.62
N ASP A 82 -6.40 -14.46 -9.30
CA ASP A 82 -7.08 -15.40 -10.21
C ASP A 82 -8.52 -14.97 -10.49
N ARG A 83 -9.27 -14.60 -9.44
CA ARG A 83 -10.65 -14.12 -9.58
C ARG A 83 -10.72 -12.88 -10.47
N VAL A 84 -9.90 -11.88 -10.18
CA VAL A 84 -9.88 -10.61 -10.93
C VAL A 84 -9.45 -10.86 -12.39
N ALA A 85 -8.40 -11.64 -12.62
CA ALA A 85 -7.94 -11.96 -13.97
C ALA A 85 -9.05 -12.66 -14.78
N THR A 86 -9.78 -13.59 -14.17
CA THR A 86 -10.89 -14.29 -14.81
C THR A 86 -12.07 -13.35 -15.10
N ALA A 87 -12.44 -12.50 -14.15
CA ALA A 87 -13.55 -11.56 -14.29
C ALA A 87 -13.36 -10.60 -15.47
N PHE A 88 -12.13 -10.20 -15.77
CA PHE A 88 -11.79 -9.28 -16.85
C PHE A 88 -11.14 -9.93 -18.07
N ALA A 89 -11.17 -11.26 -18.15
CA ALA A 89 -10.54 -12.04 -19.22
C ALA A 89 -9.07 -11.65 -19.47
N CYS A 90 -8.35 -11.31 -18.42
CA CYS A 90 -6.93 -10.97 -18.48
C CYS A 90 -6.06 -12.21 -18.35
N ASN A 91 -5.04 -12.32 -19.18
CA ASN A 91 -4.04 -13.37 -19.03
C ASN A 91 -3.27 -13.20 -17.72
N ARG A 92 -3.18 -14.28 -16.93
CA ARG A 92 -2.49 -14.23 -15.65
C ARG A 92 -0.96 -14.17 -15.79
N ARG A 93 -0.43 -14.70 -16.87
CA ARG A 93 1.01 -14.77 -17.12
C ARG A 93 1.32 -14.37 -18.56
N PRO A 94 2.42 -13.68 -18.77
CA PRO A 94 3.32 -13.09 -17.75
C PRO A 94 2.64 -12.00 -16.92
N THR A 95 3.17 -11.68 -15.74
CA THR A 95 2.60 -10.67 -14.82
C THR A 95 2.51 -9.27 -15.46
N SER A 96 3.41 -8.94 -16.36
CA SER A 96 3.39 -7.70 -17.15
C SER A 96 2.12 -7.54 -17.95
N ASP A 97 1.65 -8.61 -18.58
CA ASP A 97 0.45 -8.61 -19.41
C ASP A 97 -0.81 -8.49 -18.56
N LEU A 98 -0.83 -9.18 -17.42
CA LEU A 98 -1.90 -9.02 -16.44
C LEU A 98 -2.03 -7.57 -15.96
N ILE A 99 -0.92 -6.96 -15.54
CA ILE A 99 -0.92 -5.57 -15.08
C ILE A 99 -1.35 -4.62 -16.19
N SER A 100 -0.85 -4.82 -17.40
CA SER A 100 -1.20 -4.01 -18.57
C SER A 100 -2.68 -4.16 -18.95
N CYS A 101 -3.24 -5.36 -18.81
CA CYS A 101 -4.66 -5.62 -19.02
C CYS A 101 -5.51 -4.91 -17.96
N LEU A 102 -5.22 -5.11 -16.68
CA LEU A 102 -6.00 -4.55 -15.57
C LEU A 102 -5.93 -3.01 -15.52
N ARG A 103 -4.85 -2.41 -15.95
CA ARG A 103 -4.74 -0.94 -16.05
C ARG A 103 -5.70 -0.31 -17.08
N ARG A 104 -6.26 -1.08 -17.99
CA ARG A 104 -7.26 -0.63 -18.96
C ARG A 104 -8.69 -0.80 -18.47
N VAL A 105 -8.88 -1.51 -17.38
CA VAL A 105 -10.19 -1.70 -16.76
C VAL A 105 -10.59 -0.45 -16.01
N ASP A 106 -11.88 -0.08 -16.10
CA ASP A 106 -12.44 1.00 -15.30
C ASP A 106 -12.26 0.72 -13.80
N ALA A 107 -11.79 1.71 -13.05
CA ALA A 107 -11.45 1.54 -11.64
C ALA A 107 -12.66 1.13 -10.79
N LYS A 108 -13.86 1.63 -11.10
CA LYS A 108 -15.09 1.28 -10.39
C LYS A 108 -15.44 -0.18 -10.61
N LEU A 109 -15.40 -0.65 -11.86
CA LEU A 109 -15.64 -2.05 -12.19
C LEU A 109 -14.60 -2.97 -11.51
N LEU A 110 -13.36 -2.54 -11.45
CA LEU A 110 -12.29 -3.31 -10.78
C LEU A 110 -12.62 -3.50 -9.29
N VAL A 111 -13.01 -2.43 -8.59
CA VAL A 111 -13.38 -2.49 -7.17
C VAL A 111 -14.61 -3.35 -6.94
N GLU A 112 -15.65 -3.19 -7.73
CA GLU A 112 -16.90 -3.96 -7.61
C GLU A 112 -16.71 -5.47 -7.81
N ASN A 113 -15.66 -5.90 -8.50
CA ASN A 113 -15.37 -7.32 -8.78
C ASN A 113 -14.25 -7.90 -7.90
N THR A 114 -13.74 -7.14 -6.93
CA THR A 114 -12.69 -7.61 -6.01
C THR A 114 -13.21 -8.09 -4.66
N TYR A 115 -14.50 -7.90 -4.37
CA TYR A 115 -15.17 -8.33 -3.11
C TYR A 115 -16.02 -9.59 -3.28
#